data_cda757c1cbba597e18f2b57f7011b5b0
#
_entry.id   cda757c1cbba597e18f2b57f7011b5b0
#
_cell.length_a   1.000
_cell.length_b   1.000
_cell.length_c   1.000
_cell.angle_alpha   90.00
_cell.angle_beta   90.00
_cell.angle_gamma   90.00
#
_symmetry.space_group_name_H-M   'P 1'
#
loop_
_entity.id
_entity.type
_entity.pdbx_description
1 polymer ?
#
loop_
_entity_poly.entity_id
_entity_poly.type
_entity_poly.pdbx_seq_one_letter_code
_entity_poly.pdbx_strand_id
1 'polypeptide(L)'
;MKKIKKETKLVLTGRKPFDNYGIVNPPIYRASTILFKNTKELRKAITNRFNQTYYGRYGTPTTFALEEGIAEIENGYRTIATSSGMSSISITLLSFLSKDD
;
A
#
# COMPACT_ATOMS: atom_id res chain seq x y z
N MET A 1 -25.39 4.13 9.77
CA MET A 1 -24.17 3.43 10.23
C MET A 1 -23.58 4.18 11.42
N LYS A 2 -23.31 3.50 12.55
CA LYS A 2 -22.62 4.14 13.69
C LYS A 2 -21.21 4.54 13.27
N LYS A 3 -20.84 5.80 13.47
CA LYS A 3 -19.49 6.32 13.19
C LYS A 3 -18.51 5.62 14.14
N ILE A 4 -17.58 4.83 13.58
CA ILE A 4 -16.56 4.13 14.37
C ILE A 4 -15.68 5.18 15.05
N LYS A 5 -15.40 5.01 16.35
CA LYS A 5 -14.51 5.92 17.11
C LYS A 5 -13.08 5.82 16.57
N LYS A 6 -12.32 6.93 16.68
CA LYS A 6 -10.93 7.00 16.17
C LYS A 6 -10.04 5.92 16.79
N GLU A 7 -10.18 5.64 18.06
CA GLU A 7 -9.43 4.61 18.77
C GLU A 7 -9.71 3.21 18.22
N THR A 8 -10.97 2.90 17.94
CA THR A 8 -11.38 1.63 17.33
C THR A 8 -10.83 1.52 15.89
N LYS A 9 -10.85 2.63 15.14
CA LYS A 9 -10.29 2.68 13.79
C LYS A 9 -8.79 2.37 13.81
N LEU A 10 -8.02 2.97 14.72
CA LEU A 10 -6.59 2.73 14.88
C LEU A 10 -6.26 1.25 15.13
N VAL A 11 -7.10 0.56 15.92
CA VAL A 11 -6.89 -0.86 16.22
C VAL A 11 -7.22 -1.77 15.04
N LEU A 12 -8.20 -1.41 14.22
CA LEU A 12 -8.72 -2.27 13.14
C LEU A 12 -8.03 -2.00 11.79
N THR A 13 -7.48 -0.81 11.60
CA THR A 13 -6.89 -0.37 10.33
C THR A 13 -5.75 -1.27 9.86
N GLY A 14 -5.68 -1.53 8.56
CA GLY A 14 -4.67 -2.38 7.94
C GLY A 14 -4.87 -3.88 8.17
N ARG A 15 -5.96 -4.30 8.83
CA ARG A 15 -6.25 -5.70 9.17
C ARG A 15 -7.44 -6.24 8.41
N LYS A 16 -7.25 -7.40 7.78
CA LYS A 16 -8.30 -8.14 7.05
C LYS A 16 -8.24 -9.63 7.49
N PRO A 17 -8.58 -9.94 8.76
CA PRO A 17 -8.38 -11.29 9.27
C PRO A 17 -9.16 -12.37 8.51
N PHE A 18 -10.36 -12.05 8.03
CA PHE A 18 -11.19 -13.02 7.29
C PHE A 18 -10.67 -13.30 5.88
N ASP A 19 -9.86 -12.41 5.29
CA ASP A 19 -9.14 -12.66 4.04
C ASP A 19 -7.85 -13.46 4.27
N ASN A 20 -7.50 -13.69 5.54
CA ASN A 20 -6.25 -14.30 5.97
C ASN A 20 -6.46 -15.37 7.06
N TYR A 21 -7.30 -16.37 6.79
CA TYR A 21 -7.55 -17.52 7.67
C TYR A 21 -7.92 -17.18 9.12
N GLY A 22 -8.45 -15.99 9.39
CA GLY A 22 -8.72 -15.49 10.75
C GLY A 22 -7.49 -14.91 11.46
N ILE A 23 -6.32 -14.89 10.83
CA ILE A 23 -5.09 -14.32 11.39
C ILE A 23 -5.22 -12.79 11.44
N VAL A 24 -5.07 -12.24 12.63
CA VAL A 24 -5.33 -10.81 12.90
C VAL A 24 -4.37 -9.89 12.18
N ASN A 25 -3.08 -10.22 12.18
CA ASN A 25 -2.06 -9.38 11.55
C ASN A 25 -1.87 -9.80 10.08
N PRO A 26 -1.62 -8.84 9.16
CA PRO A 26 -1.29 -9.16 7.79
C PRO A 26 0.00 -10.00 7.74
N PRO A 27 0.05 -11.05 6.89
CA PRO A 27 1.26 -11.86 6.74
C PRO A 27 2.41 -11.05 6.14
N ILE A 28 3.63 -11.47 6.44
CA ILE A 28 4.84 -10.87 5.88
C ILE A 28 5.17 -11.54 4.56
N TYR A 29 4.92 -10.86 3.46
CA TYR A 29 5.31 -11.29 2.11
C TYR A 29 6.68 -10.70 1.73
N ARG A 30 7.66 -11.57 1.58
CA ARG A 30 8.99 -11.22 1.04
C ARG A 30 9.08 -11.74 -0.37
N ALA A 31 8.93 -10.85 -1.34
CA ALA A 31 8.91 -11.23 -2.74
C ALA A 31 9.61 -10.19 -3.62
N SER A 32 10.15 -10.66 -4.72
CA SER A 32 10.65 -9.85 -5.83
C SER A 32 9.83 -10.16 -7.08
N THR A 33 10.13 -11.24 -7.75
CA THR A 33 9.42 -11.69 -8.97
C THR A 33 8.09 -12.31 -8.62
N ILE A 34 7.05 -11.91 -9.35
CA ILE A 34 5.71 -12.47 -9.28
C ILE A 34 5.42 -13.18 -10.60
N LEU A 35 4.97 -14.43 -10.52
CA LEU A 35 4.61 -15.22 -11.69
C LEU A 35 3.12 -15.06 -12.03
N PHE A 36 2.82 -15.05 -13.31
CA PHE A 36 1.47 -14.98 -13.85
C PHE A 36 1.21 -16.19 -14.76
N LYS A 37 -0.02 -16.66 -14.80
CA LYS A 37 -0.41 -17.79 -15.63
C LYS A 37 -0.22 -17.55 -17.13
N ASN A 38 -0.35 -16.27 -17.54
CA ASN A 38 -0.21 -15.86 -18.92
C ASN A 38 0.09 -14.35 -19.03
N THR A 39 0.46 -13.90 -20.22
CA THR A 39 0.81 -12.51 -20.50
C THR A 39 -0.37 -11.53 -20.35
N LYS A 40 -1.60 -12.01 -20.51
CA LYS A 40 -2.81 -11.18 -20.34
C LYS A 40 -2.98 -10.79 -18.86
N GLU A 41 -2.79 -11.76 -17.95
CA GLU A 41 -2.83 -11.48 -16.50
C GLU A 41 -1.69 -10.55 -16.08
N LEU A 42 -0.48 -10.74 -16.59
CA LEU A 42 0.65 -9.85 -16.35
C LEU A 42 0.32 -8.41 -16.79
N ARG A 43 -0.18 -8.21 -18.01
CA ARG A 43 -0.55 -6.88 -18.51
C ARG A 43 -1.63 -6.22 -17.65
N LYS A 44 -2.64 -6.98 -17.23
CA LYS A 44 -3.68 -6.49 -16.32
C LYS A 44 -3.09 -6.05 -14.98
N ALA A 45 -2.17 -6.84 -14.42
CA ALA A 45 -1.50 -6.49 -13.16
C ALA A 45 -0.64 -5.23 -13.28
N ILE A 46 0.10 -5.06 -14.37
CA ILE A 46 0.90 -3.85 -14.64
C ILE A 46 0.00 -2.60 -14.76
N THR A 47 -1.11 -2.70 -15.46
CA THR A 47 -2.07 -1.60 -15.59
C THR A 47 -2.68 -1.22 -14.24
N ASN A 48 -2.91 -2.20 -13.37
CA ASN A 48 -3.48 -2.01 -12.03
C ASN A 48 -2.42 -2.03 -10.90
N ARG A 49 -1.20 -1.63 -11.21
CA ARG A 49 -0.01 -1.75 -10.35
C ARG A 49 -0.12 -1.14 -8.96
N PHE A 50 -0.99 -0.16 -8.77
CA PHE A 50 -1.20 0.49 -7.47
C PHE A 50 -2.20 -0.24 -6.57
N ASN A 51 -2.91 -1.22 -7.09
CA ASN A 51 -3.92 -1.96 -6.34
C ASN A 51 -3.71 -3.48 -6.40
N GLN A 52 -2.66 -3.92 -7.08
CA GLN A 52 -2.37 -5.34 -7.29
C GLN A 52 -0.87 -5.61 -7.25
N THR A 53 -0.48 -6.68 -6.58
CA THR A 53 0.90 -7.15 -6.57
C THR A 53 1.28 -7.64 -7.97
N TYR A 54 2.26 -7.00 -8.61
CA TYR A 54 2.80 -7.45 -9.89
C TYR A 54 4.33 -7.58 -9.87
N TYR A 55 4.98 -6.89 -8.98
CA TYR A 55 6.40 -7.00 -8.70
C TYR A 55 6.64 -6.61 -7.24
N GLY A 56 7.32 -7.46 -6.47
CA GLY A 56 7.45 -7.29 -5.03
C GLY A 56 8.07 -5.97 -4.57
N ARG A 57 8.93 -5.35 -5.40
CA ARG A 57 9.51 -4.05 -5.11
C ARG A 57 8.50 -2.90 -5.15
N TYR A 58 7.44 -3.01 -5.94
CA TYR A 58 6.39 -2.00 -6.00
C TYR A 58 5.32 -2.17 -4.93
N GLY A 59 5.30 -3.32 -4.30
CA GLY A 59 4.44 -3.61 -3.18
C GLY A 59 4.00 -5.07 -3.12
N THR A 60 3.72 -5.49 -1.91
CA THR A 60 3.13 -6.78 -1.55
C THR A 60 1.91 -6.51 -0.68
N PRO A 61 1.08 -7.50 -0.37
CA PRO A 61 -0.01 -7.30 0.59
C PRO A 61 0.44 -6.72 1.93
N THR A 62 1.67 -7.01 2.37
CA THR A 62 2.25 -6.42 3.60
C THR A 62 2.45 -4.91 3.48
N THR A 63 3.06 -4.46 2.38
CA THR A 63 3.29 -3.03 2.11
C THR A 63 1.97 -2.30 1.94
N PHE A 64 1.04 -2.88 1.17
CA PHE A 64 -0.27 -2.28 0.94
C PHE A 64 -1.09 -2.14 2.22
N ALA A 65 -1.04 -3.12 3.14
CA ALA A 65 -1.72 -3.02 4.43
C ALA A 65 -1.20 -1.83 5.26
N LEU A 66 0.11 -1.55 5.23
CA LEU A 66 0.70 -0.38 5.88
C LEU A 66 0.24 0.92 5.19
N GLU A 67 0.38 1.00 3.87
CA GLU A 67 0.06 2.20 3.10
C GLU A 67 -1.43 2.56 3.18
N GLU A 68 -2.32 1.57 3.03
CA GLU A 68 -3.77 1.74 3.20
C GLU A 68 -4.11 2.17 4.64
N GLY A 69 -3.46 1.54 5.63
CA GLY A 69 -3.66 1.86 7.04
C GLY A 69 -3.31 3.31 7.38
N ILE A 70 -2.16 3.79 6.94
CA ILE A 70 -1.75 5.19 7.16
C ILE A 70 -2.69 6.16 6.42
N ALA A 71 -3.02 5.88 5.16
CA ALA A 71 -3.97 6.71 4.40
C ALA A 71 -5.33 6.82 5.11
N GLU A 72 -5.81 5.70 5.68
CA GLU A 72 -7.07 5.68 6.42
C GLU A 72 -7.02 6.50 7.72
N ILE A 73 -5.92 6.40 8.47
CA ILE A 73 -5.71 7.14 9.73
C ILE A 73 -5.64 8.65 9.48
N GLU A 74 -4.91 9.05 8.44
CA GLU A 74 -4.67 10.44 8.06
C GLU A 74 -5.81 11.04 7.21
N ASN A 75 -6.85 10.25 6.86
CA ASN A 75 -7.89 10.62 5.90
C ASN A 75 -7.32 11.05 4.53
N GLY A 76 -6.17 10.48 4.17
CA GLY A 76 -5.51 10.69 2.89
C GLY A 76 -6.12 9.85 1.77
N TYR A 77 -5.89 10.24 0.54
CA TYR A 77 -6.28 9.46 -0.62
C TYR A 77 -5.43 8.18 -0.75
N ARG A 78 -4.13 8.30 -0.53
CA ARG A 78 -3.16 7.21 -0.64
C ARG A 78 -1.88 7.56 0.12
N THR A 79 -1.17 6.53 0.55
CA THR A 79 0.18 6.64 1.12
C THR A 79 1.15 5.86 0.25
N ILE A 80 2.38 6.30 0.17
CA ILE A 80 3.51 5.60 -0.45
C ILE A 80 4.63 5.51 0.57
N ALA A 81 5.06 4.29 0.89
CA ALA A 81 6.19 4.07 1.77
C ALA A 81 7.51 4.34 1.03
N THR A 82 8.40 5.09 1.66
CA THR A 82 9.74 5.40 1.14
C THR A 82 10.82 4.83 2.05
N SER A 83 12.06 4.74 1.55
CA SER A 83 13.18 4.17 2.30
C SER A 83 13.68 5.05 3.44
N SER A 84 13.36 6.34 3.45
CA SER A 84 13.77 7.30 4.48
C SER A 84 12.89 8.54 4.49
N GLY A 85 12.92 9.31 5.59
CA GLY A 85 12.24 10.60 5.67
C GLY A 85 12.77 11.60 4.64
N MET A 86 14.06 11.63 4.38
CA MET A 86 14.65 12.50 3.35
C MET A 86 14.14 12.12 1.95
N SER A 87 14.03 10.83 1.63
CA SER A 87 13.41 10.37 0.38
C SER A 87 11.97 10.82 0.26
N SER A 88 11.21 10.77 1.35
CA SER A 88 9.83 11.21 1.39
C SER A 88 9.70 12.69 1.04
N ILE A 89 10.50 13.55 1.67
CA ILE A 89 10.54 14.99 1.41
C ILE A 89 10.96 15.26 -0.03
N SER A 90 12.07 14.67 -0.48
CA SER A 90 12.62 14.90 -1.81
C SER A 90 11.67 14.48 -2.93
N ILE A 91 11.07 13.29 -2.82
CA ILE A 91 10.10 12.80 -3.81
C ILE A 91 8.86 13.70 -3.86
N THR A 92 8.38 14.14 -2.70
CA THR A 92 7.24 15.05 -2.65
C THR A 92 7.53 16.38 -3.35
N LEU A 93 8.65 17.02 -3.00
CA LEU A 93 9.05 18.28 -3.64
C LEU A 93 9.23 18.13 -5.15
N LEU A 94 9.99 17.11 -5.59
CA LEU A 94 10.23 16.84 -7.01
C LEU A 94 8.97 16.47 -7.81
N SER A 95 7.90 16.05 -7.14
CA SER A 95 6.62 15.74 -7.80
C SER A 95 5.79 16.97 -8.10
N PHE A 96 6.02 18.09 -7.42
CA PHE A 96 5.21 19.30 -7.53
C PHE A 96 6.01 20.52 -8.00
N LEU A 97 7.32 20.53 -7.82
CA LEU A 97 8.17 21.66 -8.20
C LEU A 97 8.84 21.41 -9.54
N SER A 98 8.95 22.46 -10.33
CA SER A 98 9.72 22.51 -11.57
C SER A 98 11.03 23.26 -11.35
N LYS A 99 11.89 23.25 -12.37
CA LYS A 99 13.07 24.11 -12.38
C LYS A 99 12.61 25.58 -12.28
N ASP A 100 13.24 26.33 -11.40
CA ASP A 100 13.01 27.77 -11.15
C ASP A 100 11.75 28.11 -10.31
N ASP A 101 11.13 27.10 -9.65
CA ASP A 101 10.08 27.32 -8.62
C ASP A 101 10.66 27.70 -7.26
#